data_160e91be30bb9cb7c25a3256dca97da6
#
_entry.id   160e91be30bb9cb7c25a3256dca97da6
#
_cell.length_a   1.000
_cell.length_b   1.000
_cell.length_c   1.000
_cell.angle_alpha   90.00
_cell.angle_beta   90.00
_cell.angle_gamma   90.00
#
_symmetry.space_group_name_H-M   'P 1'
#
loop_
_entity.id
_entity.type
_entity.pdbx_description
1 polymer ?
#
loop_
_entity_poly.entity_id
_entity_poly.type
_entity_poly.pdbx_seq_one_letter_code
_entity_poly.pdbx_strand_id
1 'polypeptide(L)'
;TLHGDHARVFYQLPVNARKLPLVMWHGFGQYSKTWETTPDGREGYQNIFLRRGFGVYVLDQPRRGNAGRSTQPATIKVEPDEQKWFGIFRLGIWPSFFPGVQFSKDPQALDQYFRQMTPDTGPIDIAVNSDAVAALFHKIGPGVLVTHSHSGGMGWATVLKSDNIRAVVSYE
;
A
#
# COMPACT_ATOMS: atom_id res chain seq x y z
N THR A 1 -7.20 -28.20 1.78
CA THR A 1 -7.67 -26.84 1.40
C THR A 1 -6.51 -25.87 1.47
N LEU A 2 -6.32 -25.05 0.43
CA LEU A 2 -5.33 -23.98 0.41
C LEU A 2 -5.88 -22.78 1.20
N HIS A 3 -5.04 -22.18 2.05
CA HIS A 3 -5.36 -20.98 2.79
C HIS A 3 -4.40 -19.87 2.36
N GLY A 4 -4.82 -19.04 1.43
CA GLY A 4 -4.07 -17.92 0.87
C GLY A 4 -5.01 -16.89 0.28
N ASP A 5 -4.47 -15.97 -0.52
CA ASP A 5 -5.23 -14.95 -1.25
C ASP A 5 -6.12 -14.07 -0.36
N HIS A 6 -5.67 -13.80 0.87
CA HIS A 6 -6.32 -12.88 1.81
C HIS A 6 -5.50 -11.59 1.94
N ALA A 7 -6.13 -10.49 2.29
CA ALA A 7 -5.43 -9.30 2.75
C ALA A 7 -5.09 -9.44 4.24
N ARG A 8 -3.95 -8.87 4.63
CA ARG A 8 -3.67 -8.63 6.05
C ARG A 8 -3.93 -7.16 6.35
N VAL A 9 -4.60 -6.88 7.46
CA VAL A 9 -4.95 -5.51 7.86
C VAL A 9 -4.47 -5.25 9.28
N PHE A 10 -3.67 -4.19 9.45
CA PHE A 10 -3.37 -3.61 10.73
C PHE A 10 -4.22 -2.35 10.92
N TYR A 11 -4.78 -2.14 12.11
CA TYR A 11 -5.63 -0.98 12.34
C TYR A 11 -5.44 -0.39 13.74
N GLN A 12 -5.69 0.91 13.82
CA GLN A 12 -5.72 1.66 15.08
C GLN A 12 -6.93 2.61 15.05
N LEU A 13 -7.64 2.65 16.17
CA LEU A 13 -8.82 3.49 16.35
C LEU A 13 -8.58 4.42 17.54
N PRO A 14 -8.51 5.75 17.33
CA PRO A 14 -8.46 6.71 18.43
C PRO A 14 -9.71 6.64 19.29
N VAL A 15 -9.57 6.98 20.55
CA VAL A 15 -10.74 7.26 21.41
C VAL A 15 -11.51 8.43 20.79
N ASN A 16 -12.82 8.28 20.64
CA ASN A 16 -13.68 9.26 19.96
C ASN A 16 -13.28 9.48 18.49
N ALA A 17 -12.97 8.40 17.77
CA ALA A 17 -12.61 8.45 16.36
C ALA A 17 -13.68 9.16 15.50
N ARG A 18 -13.23 9.81 14.43
CA ARG A 18 -14.12 10.34 13.39
C ARG A 18 -14.97 9.22 12.80
N LYS A 19 -16.18 9.60 12.33
CA LYS A 19 -17.19 8.65 11.85
C LYS A 19 -16.73 7.76 10.69
N LEU A 20 -15.87 8.28 9.79
CA LEU A 20 -15.37 7.55 8.63
C LEU A 20 -13.88 7.27 8.82
N PRO A 21 -13.48 6.00 9.02
CA PRO A 21 -12.08 5.62 9.03
C PRO A 21 -11.47 5.66 7.62
N LEU A 22 -10.14 5.66 7.57
CA LEU A 22 -9.36 5.58 6.34
C LEU A 22 -8.84 4.15 6.16
N VAL A 23 -9.08 3.58 5.00
CA VAL A 23 -8.48 2.30 4.56
C VAL A 23 -7.40 2.64 3.54
N MET A 24 -6.14 2.39 3.87
CA MET A 24 -4.98 2.81 3.08
C MET A 24 -4.38 1.62 2.34
N TRP A 25 -4.34 1.71 1.02
CA TRP A 25 -3.87 0.67 0.11
C TRP A 25 -2.63 1.14 -0.65
N HIS A 26 -1.54 0.40 -0.53
CA HIS A 26 -0.22 0.71 -1.07
C HIS A 26 -0.12 0.60 -2.59
N GLY A 27 0.95 1.16 -3.16
CA GLY A 27 1.29 1.07 -4.57
C GLY A 27 2.09 -0.20 -4.96
N PHE A 28 2.56 -0.23 -6.20
CA PHE A 28 3.34 -1.32 -6.75
C PHE A 28 4.71 -1.43 -6.05
N GLY A 29 5.16 -2.66 -5.81
CA GLY A 29 6.42 -2.90 -5.10
C GLY A 29 6.40 -2.53 -3.61
N GLN A 30 5.26 -2.12 -3.06
CA GLN A 30 5.11 -1.65 -1.69
C GLN A 30 4.20 -2.56 -0.86
N TYR A 31 4.13 -2.29 0.45
CA TYR A 31 3.21 -2.91 1.40
C TYR A 31 2.83 -1.88 2.48
N SER A 32 2.14 -2.27 3.54
CA SER A 32 1.64 -1.36 4.58
C SER A 32 2.67 -0.37 5.13
N LYS A 33 3.96 -0.76 5.15
CA LYS A 33 5.07 0.08 5.62
C LYS A 33 5.11 1.47 4.99
N THR A 34 4.70 1.59 3.72
CA THR A 34 4.70 2.88 3.00
C THR A 34 3.84 3.96 3.66
N TRP A 35 2.83 3.55 4.45
CA TRP A 35 1.95 4.45 5.19
C TRP A 35 2.43 4.76 6.61
N GLU A 36 3.35 3.95 7.16
CA GLU A 36 3.83 4.04 8.53
C GLU A 36 4.91 5.10 8.69
N THR A 37 5.97 5.02 7.87
CA THR A 37 7.11 5.94 7.89
C THR A 37 7.66 6.16 6.49
N THR A 38 8.31 7.31 6.28
CA THR A 38 9.12 7.56 5.08
C THR A 38 10.49 6.86 5.21
N PRO A 39 11.21 6.60 4.09
CA PRO A 39 12.54 6.00 4.13
C PRO A 39 13.58 6.79 4.93
N ASP A 40 13.42 8.11 5.01
CA ASP A 40 14.28 9.01 5.80
C ASP A 40 13.82 9.15 7.27
N GLY A 41 12.93 8.26 7.74
CA GLY A 41 12.52 8.15 9.14
C GLY A 41 11.46 9.14 9.61
N ARG A 42 10.89 9.95 8.73
CA ARG A 42 9.74 10.81 9.08
C ARG A 42 8.47 9.98 9.25
N GLU A 43 7.52 10.55 9.94
CA GLU A 43 6.20 9.99 10.16
C GLU A 43 5.42 9.86 8.85
N GLY A 44 4.77 8.71 8.67
CA GLY A 44 3.87 8.45 7.55
C GLY A 44 2.42 8.90 7.81
N TYR A 45 1.58 8.74 6.82
CA TYR A 45 0.18 9.15 6.88
C TYR A 45 -0.62 8.44 7.97
N GLN A 46 -0.27 7.21 8.32
CA GLN A 46 -0.91 6.49 9.43
C GLN A 46 -0.95 7.34 10.70
N ASN A 47 0.21 7.78 11.20
CA ASN A 47 0.31 8.57 12.42
C ASN A 47 -0.28 9.98 12.26
N ILE A 48 -0.07 10.60 11.10
CA ILE A 48 -0.60 11.93 10.81
C ILE A 48 -2.13 11.94 10.91
N PHE A 49 -2.81 10.93 10.35
CA PHE A 49 -4.27 10.86 10.38
C PHE A 49 -4.81 10.37 11.73
N LEU A 50 -4.09 9.47 12.43
CA LEU A 50 -4.44 9.09 13.80
C LEU A 50 -4.50 10.30 14.73
N ARG A 51 -3.49 11.19 14.67
CA ARG A 51 -3.51 12.44 15.47
C ARG A 51 -4.62 13.40 15.09
N ARG A 52 -5.16 13.30 13.88
CA ARG A 52 -6.33 14.05 13.44
C ARG A 52 -7.66 13.37 13.79
N GLY A 53 -7.62 12.28 14.56
CA GLY A 53 -8.78 11.56 15.05
C GLY A 53 -9.41 10.60 14.05
N PHE A 54 -8.73 10.25 12.96
CA PHE A 54 -9.24 9.19 12.07
C PHE A 54 -8.86 7.81 12.60
N GLY A 55 -9.80 6.87 12.53
CA GLY A 55 -9.45 5.46 12.53
C GLY A 55 -8.69 5.12 11.26
N VAL A 56 -7.61 4.36 11.35
CA VAL A 56 -6.76 4.04 10.20
C VAL A 56 -6.59 2.53 10.10
N TYR A 57 -6.83 2.00 8.91
CA TYR A 57 -6.61 0.63 8.51
C TYR A 57 -5.56 0.63 7.40
N VAL A 58 -4.37 0.07 7.66
CA VAL A 58 -3.36 -0.11 6.63
C VAL A 58 -3.33 -1.57 6.21
N LEU A 59 -3.42 -1.83 4.93
CA LEU A 59 -3.53 -3.19 4.42
C LEU A 59 -2.31 -3.60 3.61
N ASP A 60 -1.99 -4.88 3.71
CA ASP A 60 -1.19 -5.58 2.71
C ASP A 60 -2.16 -6.35 1.82
N GLN A 61 -2.11 -6.09 0.53
CA GLN A 61 -2.99 -6.76 -0.43
C GLN A 61 -2.70 -8.26 -0.52
N PRO A 62 -3.66 -9.08 -0.95
CA PRO A 62 -3.40 -10.48 -1.25
C PRO A 62 -2.13 -10.70 -2.06
N ARG A 63 -1.36 -11.71 -1.71
CA ARG A 63 -0.10 -12.11 -2.36
C ARG A 63 1.04 -11.10 -2.26
N ARG A 64 1.03 -10.21 -1.23
CA ARG A 64 2.10 -9.24 -1.02
C ARG A 64 2.34 -8.94 0.45
N GLY A 65 3.56 -8.53 0.79
CA GLY A 65 3.94 -8.13 2.14
C GLY A 65 3.65 -9.21 3.18
N ASN A 66 3.02 -8.82 4.28
CA ASN A 66 2.64 -9.75 5.35
C ASN A 66 1.42 -10.63 4.99
N ALA A 67 0.75 -10.37 3.87
CA ALA A 67 -0.30 -11.18 3.28
C ALA A 67 0.21 -12.06 2.12
N GLY A 68 1.50 -12.40 2.16
CA GLY A 68 2.21 -13.01 1.04
C GLY A 68 1.80 -14.44 0.66
N ARG A 69 0.94 -15.12 1.43
CA ARG A 69 0.51 -16.48 1.10
C ARG A 69 -0.44 -16.50 -0.08
N SER A 70 -0.05 -17.22 -1.14
CA SER A 70 -0.83 -17.38 -2.38
C SER A 70 -1.41 -18.77 -2.51
N THR A 71 -2.54 -18.89 -3.22
CA THR A 71 -3.08 -20.16 -3.71
C THR A 71 -2.58 -20.50 -5.12
N GLN A 72 -1.83 -19.60 -5.74
CA GLN A 72 -1.25 -19.76 -7.06
C GLN A 72 0.27 -19.80 -6.99
N PRO A 73 0.94 -20.58 -7.85
CA PRO A 73 2.39 -20.61 -7.89
C PRO A 73 2.97 -19.30 -8.41
N ALA A 74 4.14 -18.93 -7.90
CA ALA A 74 4.92 -17.81 -8.42
C ALA A 74 6.41 -18.10 -8.26
N THR A 75 7.20 -17.50 -9.15
CA THR A 75 8.66 -17.49 -9.05
C THR A 75 9.12 -16.08 -8.73
N ILE A 76 9.72 -15.89 -7.56
CA ILE A 76 10.34 -14.63 -7.18
C ILE A 76 11.77 -14.64 -7.73
N LYS A 77 12.05 -13.71 -8.65
CA LYS A 77 13.38 -13.55 -9.23
C LYS A 77 14.18 -12.54 -8.44
N VAL A 78 15.46 -12.76 -8.30
CA VAL A 78 16.42 -11.76 -7.81
C VAL A 78 16.66 -10.75 -8.92
N GLU A 79 16.42 -9.48 -8.65
CA GLU A 79 16.60 -8.37 -9.60
C GLU A 79 17.39 -7.23 -8.92
N PRO A 80 18.21 -6.46 -9.68
CA PRO A 80 18.87 -5.25 -9.16
C PRO A 80 17.83 -4.11 -9.07
N ASP A 81 17.22 -3.98 -7.91
CA ASP A 81 16.10 -3.05 -7.70
C ASP A 81 16.51 -1.57 -7.83
N GLU A 82 17.75 -1.23 -7.51
CA GLU A 82 18.21 0.15 -7.49
C GLU A 82 18.08 0.85 -8.85
N GLN A 83 18.60 0.25 -9.90
CA GLN A 83 18.54 0.85 -11.23
C GLN A 83 17.10 0.89 -11.75
N LYS A 84 16.35 -0.19 -11.51
CA LYS A 84 14.98 -0.33 -11.97
C LYS A 84 14.05 0.70 -11.33
N TRP A 85 13.97 0.71 -10.01
CA TRP A 85 13.02 1.56 -9.29
C TRP A 85 13.41 3.02 -9.29
N PHE A 86 14.70 3.33 -9.29
CA PHE A 86 15.20 4.70 -9.38
C PHE A 86 14.73 5.40 -10.68
N GLY A 87 14.80 4.69 -11.80
CA GLY A 87 14.31 5.19 -13.08
C GLY A 87 12.78 5.21 -13.17
N ILE A 88 12.10 4.11 -12.79
CA ILE A 88 10.63 3.99 -12.88
C ILE A 88 9.93 5.07 -12.05
N PHE A 89 10.41 5.34 -10.84
CA PHE A 89 9.85 6.37 -9.97
C PHE A 89 10.41 7.77 -10.20
N ARG A 90 11.15 7.97 -11.30
CA ARG A 90 11.62 9.28 -11.76
C ARG A 90 12.50 10.01 -10.75
N LEU A 91 13.26 9.27 -9.93
CA LEU A 91 14.24 9.87 -9.05
C LEU A 91 15.43 10.43 -9.85
N GLY A 92 15.79 9.75 -10.95
CA GLY A 92 16.89 10.12 -11.80
C GLY A 92 17.29 9.02 -12.77
N ILE A 93 18.54 9.10 -13.25
CA ILE A 93 19.24 8.02 -13.94
C ILE A 93 20.32 7.51 -12.99
N TRP A 94 20.14 6.28 -12.52
CA TRP A 94 21.03 5.70 -11.50
C TRP A 94 22.52 5.90 -11.81
N PRO A 95 23.35 6.38 -10.84
CA PRO A 95 22.98 6.77 -9.48
C PRO A 95 22.66 8.27 -9.30
N SER A 96 22.43 9.01 -10.36
CA SER A 96 22.31 10.48 -10.35
C SER A 96 20.86 10.93 -10.30
N PHE A 97 20.51 11.72 -9.28
CA PHE A 97 19.16 12.29 -9.16
C PHE A 97 18.91 13.38 -10.21
N PHE A 98 17.68 13.49 -10.67
CA PHE A 98 17.25 14.65 -11.45
C PHE A 98 17.28 15.93 -10.61
N PRO A 99 17.53 17.11 -11.23
CA PRO A 99 17.43 18.38 -10.55
C PRO A 99 16.03 18.60 -9.95
N GLY A 100 15.96 19.08 -8.72
CA GLY A 100 14.71 19.44 -8.06
C GLY A 100 13.91 18.29 -7.47
N VAL A 101 14.34 17.03 -7.59
CA VAL A 101 13.69 15.89 -6.94
C VAL A 101 13.68 16.07 -5.43
N GLN A 102 12.48 15.92 -4.84
CA GLN A 102 12.24 16.11 -3.41
C GLN A 102 12.49 14.85 -2.57
N PHE A 103 12.97 13.77 -3.17
CA PHE A 103 13.40 12.58 -2.44
C PHE A 103 14.70 12.87 -1.66
N SER A 104 14.83 12.27 -0.48
CA SER A 104 16.07 12.40 0.31
C SER A 104 17.26 11.86 -0.48
N LYS A 105 18.35 12.63 -0.49
CA LYS A 105 19.63 12.22 -1.11
C LYS A 105 20.55 11.50 -0.12
N ASP A 106 20.10 11.31 1.11
CA ASP A 106 20.79 10.51 2.11
C ASP A 106 20.90 9.05 1.61
N PRO A 107 22.12 8.49 1.51
CA PRO A 107 22.30 7.10 1.09
C PRO A 107 21.55 6.08 1.96
N GLN A 108 21.41 6.35 3.27
CA GLN A 108 20.68 5.47 4.17
C GLN A 108 19.17 5.49 3.86
N ALA A 109 18.61 6.67 3.56
CA ALA A 109 17.21 6.77 3.15
C ALA A 109 16.96 6.06 1.83
N LEU A 110 17.88 6.16 0.88
CA LEU A 110 17.79 5.47 -0.40
C LEU A 110 17.86 3.95 -0.23
N ASP A 111 18.78 3.45 0.60
CA ASP A 111 18.90 2.03 0.93
C ASP A 111 17.60 1.51 1.60
N GLN A 112 17.03 2.25 2.56
CA GLN A 112 15.75 1.89 3.17
C GLN A 112 14.59 1.91 2.17
N TYR A 113 14.60 2.81 1.21
CA TYR A 113 13.61 2.85 0.13
C TYR A 113 13.64 1.58 -0.72
N PHE A 114 14.82 1.09 -1.09
CA PHE A 114 14.94 -0.16 -1.85
C PHE A 114 14.62 -1.39 -1.00
N ARG A 115 15.04 -1.43 0.26
CA ARG A 115 14.74 -2.54 1.18
C ARG A 115 13.26 -2.74 1.46
N GLN A 116 12.44 -1.71 1.35
CA GLN A 116 10.99 -1.85 1.50
C GLN A 116 10.29 -2.41 0.25
N MET A 117 10.98 -2.50 -0.89
CA MET A 117 10.41 -3.09 -2.09
C MET A 117 10.09 -4.57 -1.85
N THR A 118 8.86 -4.95 -2.16
CA THR A 118 8.31 -6.26 -1.80
C THR A 118 7.73 -6.91 -3.05
N PRO A 119 8.16 -8.13 -3.39
CA PRO A 119 7.65 -8.85 -4.55
C PRO A 119 6.23 -9.35 -4.31
N ASP A 120 5.52 -9.62 -5.40
CA ASP A 120 4.31 -10.44 -5.37
C ASP A 120 4.67 -11.91 -5.20
N THR A 121 3.91 -12.63 -4.39
CA THR A 121 4.03 -14.08 -4.16
C THR A 121 3.04 -14.88 -4.98
N GLY A 122 2.40 -14.24 -5.94
CA GLY A 122 1.46 -14.81 -6.90
C GLY A 122 1.09 -13.79 -7.98
N PRO A 123 0.40 -14.19 -9.03
CA PRO A 123 -0.04 -13.25 -10.07
C PRO A 123 -0.99 -12.21 -9.51
N ILE A 124 -0.90 -10.98 -10.03
CA ILE A 124 -1.85 -9.92 -9.68
C ILE A 124 -3.21 -10.30 -10.25
N ASP A 125 -4.23 -10.25 -9.40
CA ASP A 125 -5.61 -10.58 -9.73
C ASP A 125 -6.53 -9.49 -9.16
N ILE A 126 -7.13 -8.70 -10.06
CA ILE A 126 -7.98 -7.57 -9.68
C ILE A 126 -9.21 -8.03 -8.90
N ALA A 127 -9.79 -9.19 -9.26
CA ALA A 127 -10.96 -9.71 -8.55
C ALA A 127 -10.61 -10.11 -7.12
N VAL A 128 -9.56 -10.91 -6.94
CA VAL A 128 -9.08 -11.33 -5.60
C VAL A 128 -8.76 -10.12 -4.72
N ASN A 129 -8.05 -9.14 -5.26
CA ASN A 129 -7.66 -7.95 -4.52
C ASN A 129 -8.87 -7.08 -4.14
N SER A 130 -9.75 -6.80 -5.10
CA SER A 130 -10.94 -5.98 -4.86
C SER A 130 -11.96 -6.67 -3.95
N ASP A 131 -12.10 -8.00 -4.03
CA ASP A 131 -12.98 -8.77 -3.13
C ASP A 131 -12.48 -8.73 -1.68
N ALA A 132 -11.16 -8.86 -1.48
CA ALA A 132 -10.57 -8.78 -0.15
C ALA A 132 -10.79 -7.41 0.51
N VAL A 133 -10.66 -6.32 -0.26
CA VAL A 133 -10.87 -4.97 0.27
C VAL A 133 -12.37 -4.67 0.44
N ALA A 134 -13.23 -5.13 -0.46
CA ALA A 134 -14.69 -5.03 -0.28
C ALA A 134 -15.14 -5.77 0.98
N ALA A 135 -14.61 -6.97 1.24
CA ALA A 135 -14.89 -7.73 2.47
C ALA A 135 -14.47 -6.97 3.73
N LEU A 136 -13.35 -6.22 3.68
CA LEU A 136 -12.96 -5.34 4.78
C LEU A 136 -14.03 -4.27 5.03
N PHE A 137 -14.49 -3.56 3.98
CA PHE A 137 -15.53 -2.54 4.11
C PHE A 137 -16.88 -3.12 4.57
N HIS A 138 -17.22 -4.34 4.18
CA HIS A 138 -18.40 -5.02 4.72
C HIS A 138 -18.27 -5.29 6.22
N LYS A 139 -17.06 -5.58 6.69
CA LYS A 139 -16.79 -5.86 8.11
C LYS A 139 -16.73 -4.59 8.97
N ILE A 140 -16.13 -3.51 8.48
CA ILE A 140 -15.91 -2.28 9.27
C ILE A 140 -17.02 -1.24 9.10
N GLY A 141 -17.86 -1.38 8.08
CA GLY A 141 -18.88 -0.39 7.72
C GLY A 141 -18.33 0.77 6.87
N PRO A 142 -19.03 1.91 6.85
CA PRO A 142 -18.68 3.05 6.01
C PRO A 142 -17.30 3.64 6.31
N GLY A 143 -16.53 3.93 5.25
CA GLY A 143 -15.20 4.49 5.36
C GLY A 143 -14.73 5.16 4.06
N VAL A 144 -13.52 5.68 4.07
CA VAL A 144 -12.84 6.30 2.94
C VAL A 144 -11.73 5.36 2.46
N LEU A 145 -11.70 5.06 1.17
CA LEU A 145 -10.62 4.30 0.57
C LEU A 145 -9.52 5.26 0.09
N VAL A 146 -8.30 5.02 0.52
CA VAL A 146 -7.11 5.76 0.10
C VAL A 146 -6.22 4.81 -0.70
N THR A 147 -6.00 5.11 -1.96
CA THR A 147 -5.17 4.31 -2.87
C THR A 147 -3.91 5.07 -3.27
N HIS A 148 -2.89 4.32 -3.72
CA HIS A 148 -1.69 4.87 -4.30
C HIS A 148 -1.31 4.10 -5.56
N SER A 149 -1.18 4.82 -6.69
CA SER A 149 -0.66 4.28 -7.94
C SER A 149 -1.35 2.97 -8.34
N HIS A 150 -0.63 1.87 -8.36
CA HIS A 150 -1.11 0.52 -8.72
C HIS A 150 -2.47 0.14 -8.10
N SER A 151 -2.72 0.52 -6.85
CA SER A 151 -3.99 0.20 -6.20
C SER A 151 -5.16 1.08 -6.66
N GLY A 152 -4.94 2.14 -7.43
CA GLY A 152 -6.00 3.02 -7.92
C GLY A 152 -7.04 2.28 -8.76
N GLY A 153 -6.61 1.57 -9.80
CA GLY A 153 -7.51 0.78 -10.64
C GLY A 153 -8.27 -0.32 -9.89
N MET A 154 -7.58 -1.00 -8.96
CA MET A 154 -8.21 -2.01 -8.08
C MET A 154 -9.18 -1.36 -7.08
N GLY A 155 -8.87 -0.16 -6.62
CA GLY A 155 -9.74 0.63 -5.75
C GLY A 155 -11.07 0.96 -6.43
N TRP A 156 -11.04 1.39 -7.68
CA TRP A 156 -12.27 1.63 -8.46
C TRP A 156 -13.08 0.35 -8.66
N ALA A 157 -12.43 -0.79 -8.93
CA ALA A 157 -13.11 -2.08 -8.99
C ALA A 157 -13.76 -2.46 -7.64
N THR A 158 -13.14 -2.06 -6.51
CA THR A 158 -13.68 -2.29 -5.17
C THR A 158 -14.92 -1.44 -4.88
N VAL A 159 -14.94 -0.18 -5.38
CA VAL A 159 -16.12 0.71 -5.23
C VAL A 159 -17.39 0.06 -5.81
N LEU A 160 -17.27 -0.67 -6.91
CA LEU A 160 -18.39 -1.37 -7.54
C LEU A 160 -18.91 -2.57 -6.71
N LYS A 161 -18.19 -2.96 -5.65
CA LYS A 161 -18.49 -4.13 -4.83
C LYS A 161 -18.97 -3.79 -3.41
N SER A 162 -18.90 -2.52 -2.99
CA SER A 162 -19.27 -2.15 -1.62
C SER A 162 -19.78 -0.72 -1.51
N ASP A 163 -21.05 -0.58 -1.12
CA ASP A 163 -21.68 0.73 -0.81
C ASP A 163 -21.11 1.39 0.45
N ASN A 164 -20.27 0.69 1.20
CA ASN A 164 -19.61 1.24 2.38
C ASN A 164 -18.41 2.15 2.04
N ILE A 165 -17.97 2.19 0.80
CA ILE A 165 -16.93 3.12 0.36
C ILE A 165 -17.59 4.47 0.06
N ARG A 166 -17.45 5.43 0.99
CA ARG A 166 -18.12 6.75 0.93
C ARG A 166 -17.33 7.79 0.15
N ALA A 167 -16.04 7.59 0.01
CA ALA A 167 -15.16 8.42 -0.80
C ALA A 167 -13.90 7.64 -1.17
N VAL A 168 -13.24 8.08 -2.24
CA VAL A 168 -11.92 7.59 -2.66
C VAL A 168 -10.97 8.76 -2.74
N VAL A 169 -9.78 8.60 -2.19
CA VAL A 169 -8.65 9.52 -2.38
C VAL A 169 -7.56 8.71 -3.08
N SER A 170 -7.24 9.07 -4.32
CA SER A 170 -6.25 8.38 -5.13
C SER A 170 -5.01 9.26 -5.31
N TYR A 171 -3.86 8.76 -4.91
CA TYR A 171 -2.55 9.37 -5.14
C TYR A 171 -1.91 8.70 -6.36
N GLU A 172 -1.69 9.48 -7.42
CA GLU A 172 -1.12 9.01 -8.71
C GLU A 172 0.27 9.62 -8.99
#